data_781df3ee4a42d56117e32b8802c0077a
#
_entry.id   781df3ee4a42d56117e32b8802c0077a
#
_cell.length_a   1.000
_cell.length_b   1.000
_cell.length_c   1.000
_cell.angle_alpha   90.00
_cell.angle_beta   90.00
_cell.angle_gamma   90.00
#
_symmetry.space_group_name_H-M   'P 1'
#
loop_
_entity.id
_entity.type
_entity.pdbx_description
1 polymer ?
#
loop_
_entity_poly.entity_id
_entity_poly.type
_entity_poly.pdbx_seq_one_letter_code
_entity_poly.pdbx_strand_id
1 'polypeptide(L)'
;MAPWSIDELHGPDGEDWRVPVGELESRITELSNNLAEAGIEAALIQSPVDLYYYAGGRQNGALLIPAVDSAASTEQGGDGATFFVRRSVERAKFEAGAGDSCLEIQKFPSLRIFAETLTNMGIDGGISLQLGEIPADFGQKFKSALAPLGEGKDCTAIVHHQRETKSDWELEMMREGAKVQRQMFEAVKQSVTLGATELDLVAAAEEVSRRHGFGGTVQMRRFPLQCDRAVIASGRAGGVPSFFDSAIGGTGPHPMAGMGSGFTKLEENQPILVDLVHVHRGYVVDATRMFSIGGLSERWLERLSDMVEVSDSVVASLGRGDDCSKAWQIGSELAESMGYGEHLMGMQPDQSKFLGHSVGLQLDESPVVARGFDRPLVDNGVMAIEPKLVFNDGSIGVEDTWVKTKQGMKRVTLDDSYDLIIDC
;
A
#
# COMPACT_ATOMS: atom_id res chain seq x y z
N MET A 1 34.87 8.75 -3.97
CA MET A 1 34.30 7.39 -3.94
C MET A 1 33.20 7.40 -2.91
N ALA A 2 32.00 6.91 -3.22
CA ALA A 2 31.00 6.67 -2.20
C ALA A 2 31.59 5.71 -1.15
N PRO A 3 31.34 5.94 0.14
CA PRO A 3 31.88 5.07 1.20
C PRO A 3 31.17 3.72 1.27
N TRP A 4 30.16 3.49 0.44
CA TRP A 4 29.37 2.25 0.39
C TRP A 4 29.51 1.56 -0.96
N SER A 5 29.34 0.24 -0.97
CA SER A 5 29.29 -0.61 -2.15
C SER A 5 27.91 -1.25 -2.33
N ILE A 6 27.68 -1.84 -3.47
CA ILE A 6 26.45 -2.62 -3.72
C ILE A 6 26.28 -3.77 -2.73
N ASP A 7 27.39 -4.30 -2.21
CA ASP A 7 27.38 -5.42 -1.25
C ASP A 7 26.79 -5.06 0.11
N GLU A 8 26.56 -3.77 0.38
CA GLU A 8 25.98 -3.27 1.63
C GLU A 8 24.48 -3.01 1.54
N LEU A 9 23.89 -3.18 0.35
CA LEU A 9 22.45 -3.02 0.11
C LEU A 9 21.96 -4.16 -0.80
N HIS A 10 21.98 -5.36 -0.28
CA HIS A 10 21.63 -6.58 -0.99
C HIS A 10 20.56 -7.39 -0.24
N GLY A 11 19.88 -8.25 -0.96
CA GLY A 11 18.97 -9.24 -0.42
C GLY A 11 19.69 -10.46 0.16
N PRO A 12 18.94 -11.45 0.69
CA PRO A 12 19.49 -12.64 1.33
C PRO A 12 20.35 -13.49 0.39
N ASP A 13 20.10 -13.46 -0.90
CA ASP A 13 20.85 -14.22 -1.91
C ASP A 13 21.94 -13.38 -2.62
N GLY A 14 22.21 -12.17 -2.10
CA GLY A 14 23.26 -11.27 -2.61
C GLY A 14 22.79 -10.41 -3.80
N GLU A 15 21.52 -10.40 -4.14
CA GLU A 15 20.94 -9.59 -5.20
C GLU A 15 20.85 -8.10 -4.81
N ASP A 16 20.94 -7.23 -5.80
CA ASP A 16 20.78 -5.78 -5.61
C ASP A 16 19.32 -5.43 -5.27
N TRP A 17 19.09 -4.85 -4.10
CA TRP A 17 17.77 -4.43 -3.66
C TRP A 17 17.44 -2.97 -3.93
N ARG A 18 18.28 -2.25 -4.65
CA ARG A 18 17.93 -0.91 -5.13
C ARG A 18 16.85 -0.98 -6.22
N VAL A 19 16.09 0.10 -6.36
CA VAL A 19 15.20 0.25 -7.51
C VAL A 19 16.05 0.36 -8.78
N PRO A 20 15.75 -0.39 -9.86
CA PRO A 20 16.51 -0.27 -11.12
C PRO A 20 16.47 1.16 -11.66
N VAL A 21 17.58 1.64 -12.19
CA VAL A 21 17.69 3.01 -12.74
C VAL A 21 16.65 3.25 -13.85
N GLY A 22 16.49 2.29 -14.78
CA GLY A 22 15.49 2.41 -15.84
C GLY A 22 14.04 2.49 -15.34
N GLU A 23 13.75 1.93 -14.17
CA GLU A 23 12.44 2.07 -13.51
C GLU A 23 12.24 3.51 -13.00
N LEU A 24 13.29 4.11 -12.38
CA LEU A 24 13.25 5.50 -11.94
C LEU A 24 13.10 6.48 -13.11
N GLU A 25 13.86 6.26 -14.19
CA GLU A 25 13.77 7.05 -15.43
C GLU A 25 12.36 7.03 -16.02
N SER A 26 11.79 5.84 -16.17
CA SER A 26 10.44 5.69 -16.71
C SER A 26 9.40 6.45 -15.89
N ARG A 27 9.48 6.36 -14.56
CA ARG A 27 8.54 7.04 -13.64
C ARG A 27 8.68 8.56 -13.70
N ILE A 28 9.90 9.07 -13.76
CA ILE A 28 10.18 10.51 -13.87
C ILE A 28 9.68 11.04 -15.21
N THR A 29 9.99 10.35 -16.31
CA THR A 29 9.53 10.72 -17.65
C THR A 29 8.00 10.75 -17.73
N GLU A 30 7.32 9.76 -17.16
CA GLU A 30 5.87 9.72 -17.13
C GLU A 30 5.29 10.89 -16.31
N LEU A 31 5.85 11.18 -15.12
CA LEU A 31 5.38 12.34 -14.34
C LEU A 31 5.63 13.65 -15.07
N SER A 32 6.79 13.82 -15.70
CA SER A 32 7.14 14.99 -16.51
C SER A 32 6.12 15.26 -17.62
N ASN A 33 5.65 14.20 -18.31
CA ASN A 33 4.60 14.27 -19.31
C ASN A 33 3.23 14.64 -18.68
N ASN A 34 2.86 13.97 -17.60
CA ASN A 34 1.59 14.21 -16.89
C ASN A 34 1.50 15.66 -16.36
N LEU A 35 2.61 16.23 -15.93
CA LEU A 35 2.69 17.64 -15.50
C LEU A 35 2.46 18.59 -16.68
N ALA A 36 3.07 18.33 -17.84
CA ALA A 36 2.85 19.14 -19.05
C ALA A 36 1.39 19.10 -19.50
N GLU A 37 0.77 17.92 -19.51
CA GLU A 37 -0.66 17.76 -19.85
C GLU A 37 -1.57 18.51 -18.86
N ALA A 38 -1.18 18.59 -17.58
CA ALA A 38 -1.92 19.34 -16.55
C ALA A 38 -1.65 20.85 -16.57
N GLY A 39 -0.75 21.34 -17.44
CA GLY A 39 -0.29 22.73 -17.47
C GLY A 39 0.42 23.13 -16.17
N ILE A 40 1.26 22.26 -15.66
CA ILE A 40 2.11 22.44 -14.47
C ILE A 40 3.55 22.46 -14.93
N GLU A 41 4.30 23.51 -14.62
CA GLU A 41 5.68 23.65 -15.04
C GLU A 41 6.65 22.70 -14.32
N ALA A 42 6.45 22.50 -13.01
CA ALA A 42 7.25 21.56 -12.24
C ALA A 42 6.54 21.14 -10.94
N ALA A 43 6.86 19.94 -10.48
CA ALA A 43 6.45 19.41 -9.18
C ALA A 43 7.65 19.28 -8.24
N LEU A 44 7.42 19.54 -6.96
CA LEU A 44 8.37 19.29 -5.89
C LEU A 44 7.84 18.13 -5.01
N ILE A 45 8.40 16.96 -5.21
CA ILE A 45 8.02 15.73 -4.52
C ILE A 45 8.69 15.70 -3.14
N GLN A 46 7.92 15.45 -2.10
CA GLN A 46 8.37 15.52 -0.71
C GLN A 46 7.86 14.38 0.18
N SER A 47 6.82 13.67 -0.23
CA SER A 47 6.35 12.48 0.46
C SER A 47 7.46 11.42 0.50
N PRO A 48 7.79 10.83 1.65
CA PRO A 48 8.83 9.81 1.74
C PRO A 48 8.55 8.57 0.88
N VAL A 49 7.28 8.24 0.66
CA VAL A 49 6.86 7.14 -0.21
C VAL A 49 7.17 7.47 -1.66
N ASP A 50 6.83 8.68 -2.10
CA ASP A 50 7.06 9.10 -3.47
C ASP A 50 8.53 9.45 -3.75
N LEU A 51 9.29 9.89 -2.74
CA LEU A 51 10.75 9.97 -2.87
C LEU A 51 11.37 8.59 -3.13
N TYR A 52 10.89 7.53 -2.48
CA TYR A 52 11.31 6.18 -2.81
C TYR A 52 10.88 5.79 -4.24
N TYR A 53 9.66 6.12 -4.65
CA TYR A 53 9.12 5.81 -5.97
C TYR A 53 9.94 6.43 -7.10
N TYR A 54 10.30 7.72 -6.99
CA TYR A 54 11.01 8.46 -8.05
C TYR A 54 12.53 8.53 -7.88
N ALA A 55 13.07 8.39 -6.68
CA ALA A 55 14.50 8.56 -6.41
C ALA A 55 15.16 7.34 -5.75
N GLY A 56 14.46 6.22 -5.65
CA GLY A 56 15.00 4.96 -5.11
C GLY A 56 15.27 4.97 -3.61
N GLY A 57 15.08 6.10 -2.91
CA GLY A 57 15.38 6.23 -1.49
C GLY A 57 14.55 7.29 -0.79
N ARG A 58 14.46 7.20 0.55
CA ARG A 58 13.65 8.10 1.40
C ARG A 58 14.49 9.18 2.09
N GLN A 59 15.54 9.68 1.45
CA GLN A 59 16.39 10.69 2.06
C GLN A 59 15.62 12.00 2.30
N ASN A 60 15.84 12.63 3.45
CA ASN A 60 15.16 13.88 3.80
C ASN A 60 15.56 14.98 2.81
N GLY A 61 14.62 15.38 1.97
CA GLY A 61 14.84 16.33 0.89
C GLY A 61 13.59 16.70 0.15
N ALA A 62 13.78 17.13 -1.09
CA ALA A 62 12.71 17.37 -2.04
C ALA A 62 13.25 17.09 -3.47
N LEU A 63 12.49 16.36 -4.25
CA LEU A 63 12.82 16.04 -5.64
C LEU A 63 12.03 17.00 -6.56
N LEU A 64 12.75 17.81 -7.31
CA LEU A 64 12.18 18.63 -8.37
C LEU A 64 12.06 17.78 -9.64
N ILE A 65 10.88 17.74 -10.22
CA ILE A 65 10.63 17.14 -11.54
C ILE A 65 9.96 18.21 -12.40
N PRO A 66 10.65 18.75 -13.43
CA PRO A 66 10.06 19.68 -14.38
C PRO A 66 9.14 18.95 -15.38
N ALA A 67 8.18 19.65 -15.94
CA ALA A 67 7.43 19.17 -17.09
C ALA A 67 8.36 19.05 -18.32
N VAL A 68 8.04 18.15 -19.24
CA VAL A 68 8.87 17.86 -20.43
C VAL A 68 9.07 19.07 -21.34
N ASP A 69 8.13 20.00 -21.36
CA ASP A 69 8.17 21.27 -22.12
C ASP A 69 8.77 22.45 -21.34
N SER A 70 9.19 22.24 -20.10
CA SER A 70 9.87 23.26 -19.30
C SER A 70 11.28 23.57 -19.81
N ALA A 71 11.71 24.81 -19.70
CA ALA A 71 13.09 25.21 -20.05
C ALA A 71 14.13 24.43 -19.21
N ALA A 72 13.82 24.12 -17.95
CA ALA A 72 14.70 23.32 -17.09
C ALA A 72 14.92 21.89 -17.60
N SER A 73 13.94 21.29 -18.27
CA SER A 73 14.07 19.96 -18.89
C SER A 73 15.01 19.97 -20.10
N THR A 74 14.94 21.02 -20.91
CA THR A 74 15.68 21.10 -22.18
C THR A 74 17.16 21.47 -22.02
N GLU A 75 17.51 22.27 -21.01
CA GLU A 75 18.88 22.76 -20.82
C GLU A 75 19.83 21.72 -20.20
N GLN A 76 19.32 20.74 -19.47
CA GLN A 76 20.15 19.74 -18.75
C GLN A 76 20.36 18.43 -19.52
N GLY A 77 19.78 18.28 -20.70
CA GLY A 77 20.03 17.14 -21.58
C GLY A 77 19.46 15.79 -21.08
N GLY A 78 18.43 15.85 -20.26
CA GLY A 78 17.68 14.73 -19.71
C GLY A 78 16.35 15.26 -19.14
N ASP A 79 15.61 14.46 -18.36
CA ASP A 79 14.34 14.89 -17.75
C ASP A 79 14.50 16.02 -16.70
N GLY A 80 15.73 16.53 -16.49
CA GLY A 80 16.03 17.69 -15.64
C GLY A 80 15.72 17.49 -14.15
N ALA A 81 15.45 16.25 -13.71
CA ALA A 81 15.05 15.98 -12.34
C ALA A 81 16.23 16.14 -11.36
N THR A 82 16.00 16.93 -10.30
CA THR A 82 17.03 17.24 -9.30
C THR A 82 16.57 16.91 -7.90
N PHE A 83 17.30 16.05 -7.21
CA PHE A 83 17.03 15.68 -5.83
C PHE A 83 17.86 16.51 -4.85
N PHE A 84 17.24 17.46 -4.19
CA PHE A 84 17.82 18.28 -3.12
C PHE A 84 17.76 17.53 -1.80
N VAL A 85 18.91 17.14 -1.25
CA VAL A 85 19.03 16.30 -0.06
C VAL A 85 19.56 17.11 1.13
N ARG A 86 18.87 17.07 2.26
CA ARG A 86 19.28 17.81 3.47
C ARG A 86 20.50 17.18 4.15
N ARG A 87 20.60 15.84 4.15
CA ARG A 87 21.69 15.08 4.76
C ARG A 87 22.01 13.87 3.90
N SER A 88 23.22 13.35 4.04
CA SER A 88 23.63 12.08 3.42
C SER A 88 23.46 12.06 1.88
N VAL A 89 23.97 13.10 1.21
CA VAL A 89 23.96 13.20 -0.26
C VAL A 89 24.56 11.96 -0.91
N GLU A 90 25.70 11.46 -0.41
CA GLU A 90 26.36 10.26 -0.95
C GLU A 90 25.48 8.99 -0.78
N ARG A 91 24.70 8.91 0.30
CA ARG A 91 23.72 7.84 0.47
C ARG A 91 22.59 7.93 -0.56
N ALA A 92 22.08 9.13 -0.81
CA ALA A 92 21.05 9.33 -1.84
C ALA A 92 21.57 8.96 -3.23
N LYS A 93 22.79 9.35 -3.58
CA LYS A 93 23.42 8.95 -4.85
C LYS A 93 23.54 7.44 -4.99
N PHE A 94 23.95 6.77 -3.91
CA PHE A 94 24.08 5.32 -3.89
C PHE A 94 22.71 4.64 -4.10
N GLU A 95 21.68 5.05 -3.36
CA GLU A 95 20.32 4.50 -3.46
C GLU A 95 19.68 4.74 -4.83
N ALA A 96 19.97 5.86 -5.47
CA ALA A 96 19.47 6.22 -6.80
C ALA A 96 20.27 5.62 -7.98
N GLY A 97 21.17 4.65 -7.74
CA GLY A 97 21.92 3.98 -8.79
C GLY A 97 23.39 4.41 -8.93
N ALA A 98 23.92 5.25 -8.02
CA ALA A 98 25.29 5.75 -8.02
C ALA A 98 25.65 6.49 -9.33
N GLY A 99 26.68 6.05 -10.06
CA GLY A 99 27.15 6.69 -11.29
C GLY A 99 26.20 6.56 -12.48
N ASP A 100 25.26 5.63 -12.42
CA ASP A 100 24.26 5.37 -13.46
C ASP A 100 22.93 6.08 -13.21
N SER A 101 22.84 6.88 -12.12
CA SER A 101 21.60 7.60 -11.76
C SER A 101 21.15 8.58 -12.84
N CYS A 102 19.86 8.56 -13.14
CA CYS A 102 19.20 9.56 -13.99
C CYS A 102 18.99 10.93 -13.29
N LEU A 103 19.29 11.01 -11.99
CA LEU A 103 19.02 12.17 -11.16
C LEU A 103 20.29 13.00 -10.94
N GLU A 104 20.16 14.33 -11.01
CA GLU A 104 21.11 15.21 -10.36
C GLU A 104 20.82 15.23 -8.85
N ILE A 105 21.81 14.87 -8.03
CA ILE A 105 21.64 14.81 -6.56
C ILE A 105 22.59 15.78 -5.90
N GLN A 106 22.04 16.75 -5.20
CA GLN A 106 22.80 17.82 -4.60
C GLN A 106 22.31 18.20 -3.18
N LYS A 107 23.11 19.01 -2.50
CA LYS A 107 22.76 19.52 -1.19
C LYS A 107 21.55 20.45 -1.26
N PHE A 108 20.59 20.25 -0.36
CA PHE A 108 19.44 21.16 -0.25
C PHE A 108 19.91 22.59 0.09
N PRO A 109 19.59 23.61 -0.71
CA PRO A 109 19.93 24.99 -0.40
C PRO A 109 19.10 25.54 0.77
N SER A 110 19.45 26.70 1.26
CA SER A 110 18.61 27.42 2.21
C SER A 110 17.25 27.75 1.59
N LEU A 111 16.16 27.58 2.31
CA LEU A 111 14.83 28.00 1.83
C LEU A 111 14.76 29.50 1.46
N ARG A 112 15.64 30.34 2.00
CA ARG A 112 15.68 31.79 1.67
C ARG A 112 16.09 32.07 0.24
N ILE A 113 16.91 31.19 -0.36
CA ILE A 113 17.40 31.35 -1.74
C ILE A 113 16.81 30.24 -2.65
N PHE A 114 15.84 29.46 -2.18
CA PHE A 114 15.38 28.30 -2.93
C PHE A 114 14.65 28.70 -4.22
N ALA A 115 13.80 29.73 -4.17
CA ALA A 115 13.16 30.26 -5.38
C ALA A 115 14.20 30.76 -6.41
N GLU A 116 15.21 31.56 -5.96
CA GLU A 116 16.30 32.01 -6.83
C GLU A 116 17.09 30.82 -7.42
N THR A 117 17.35 29.77 -6.61
CA THR A 117 18.00 28.55 -7.10
C THR A 117 17.21 27.91 -8.24
N LEU A 118 15.88 27.80 -8.10
CA LEU A 118 15.01 27.20 -9.12
C LEU A 118 14.92 28.07 -10.37
N THR A 119 14.85 29.40 -10.23
CA THR A 119 14.90 30.33 -11.37
C THR A 119 16.21 30.16 -12.16
N ASN A 120 17.34 30.01 -11.47
CA ASN A 120 18.65 29.78 -12.13
C ASN A 120 18.73 28.41 -12.83
N MET A 121 17.80 27.48 -12.52
CA MET A 121 17.64 26.20 -13.20
C MET A 121 16.61 26.25 -14.34
N GLY A 122 16.10 27.42 -14.68
CA GLY A 122 15.12 27.59 -15.77
C GLY A 122 13.65 27.40 -15.35
N ILE A 123 13.33 27.42 -14.04
CA ILE A 123 11.96 27.37 -13.53
C ILE A 123 11.47 28.80 -13.30
N ASP A 124 10.51 29.23 -14.09
CA ASP A 124 9.98 30.61 -14.06
C ASP A 124 8.55 30.71 -13.51
N GLY A 125 7.85 29.61 -13.32
CA GLY A 125 6.45 29.54 -12.85
C GLY A 125 6.26 28.90 -11.49
N GLY A 126 5.00 28.82 -11.08
CA GLY A 126 4.61 28.27 -9.78
C GLY A 126 4.92 26.78 -9.63
N ILE A 127 5.63 26.43 -8.57
CA ILE A 127 5.97 25.06 -8.22
C ILE A 127 4.81 24.37 -7.53
N SER A 128 4.39 23.22 -8.07
CA SER A 128 3.36 22.38 -7.47
C SER A 128 3.91 21.52 -6.34
N LEU A 129 3.15 21.36 -5.27
CA LEU A 129 3.51 20.59 -4.08
C LEU A 129 2.51 19.44 -3.88
N GLN A 130 2.92 18.41 -3.16
CA GLN A 130 2.05 17.29 -2.73
C GLN A 130 1.31 17.66 -1.44
N LEU A 131 0.34 18.58 -1.51
CA LEU A 131 -0.33 19.11 -0.32
C LEU A 131 -1.18 18.08 0.42
N GLY A 132 -1.62 17.03 -0.25
CA GLY A 132 -2.36 15.91 0.36
C GLY A 132 -1.47 14.92 1.13
N GLU A 133 -0.14 14.97 0.97
CA GLU A 133 0.82 14.01 1.54
C GLU A 133 1.75 14.61 2.59
N ILE A 134 1.82 15.93 2.68
CA ILE A 134 2.77 16.61 3.57
C ILE A 134 2.03 17.36 4.70
N PRO A 135 2.63 17.47 5.90
CA PRO A 135 2.05 18.27 6.97
C PRO A 135 1.79 19.73 6.56
N ALA A 136 0.66 20.27 6.97
CA ALA A 136 0.21 21.61 6.57
C ALA A 136 1.23 22.72 6.86
N ASP A 137 1.90 22.67 8.01
CA ASP A 137 2.93 23.63 8.38
C ASP A 137 4.18 23.51 7.50
N PHE A 138 4.51 22.30 7.06
CA PHE A 138 5.60 22.04 6.13
C PHE A 138 5.25 22.58 4.73
N GLY A 139 4.06 22.28 4.22
CA GLY A 139 3.56 22.83 2.96
C GLY A 139 3.54 24.37 2.96
N GLN A 140 3.08 25.00 4.06
CA GLN A 140 3.06 26.45 4.19
C GLN A 140 4.47 27.08 4.15
N LYS A 141 5.47 26.45 4.77
CA LYS A 141 6.88 26.92 4.69
C LYS A 141 7.40 26.91 3.26
N PHE A 142 7.10 25.85 2.49
CA PHE A 142 7.49 25.77 1.08
C PHE A 142 6.73 26.76 0.21
N LYS A 143 5.41 26.88 0.36
CA LYS A 143 4.63 27.92 -0.34
C LYS A 143 5.21 29.30 -0.12
N SER A 144 5.56 29.65 1.12
CA SER A 144 6.16 30.95 1.43
C SER A 144 7.54 31.14 0.79
N ALA A 145 8.37 30.09 0.75
CA ALA A 145 9.70 30.15 0.14
C ALA A 145 9.64 30.23 -1.39
N LEU A 146 8.64 29.65 -2.01
CA LEU A 146 8.44 29.59 -3.45
C LEU A 146 7.53 30.71 -4.00
N ALA A 147 6.95 31.54 -3.13
CA ALA A 147 6.06 32.63 -3.53
C ALA A 147 6.62 33.57 -4.63
N PRO A 148 7.95 33.84 -4.72
CA PRO A 148 8.50 34.65 -5.82
C PRO A 148 8.27 34.04 -7.21
N LEU A 149 8.10 32.73 -7.32
CA LEU A 149 7.82 32.00 -8.58
C LEU A 149 6.32 31.98 -8.95
N GLY A 150 5.45 32.48 -8.08
CA GLY A 150 4.01 32.41 -8.27
C GLY A 150 3.35 31.27 -7.49
N GLU A 151 2.05 31.09 -7.70
CA GLU A 151 1.26 30.08 -7.03
C GLU A 151 1.29 28.75 -7.80
N GLY A 152 1.75 27.68 -7.14
CA GLY A 152 1.69 26.32 -7.66
C GLY A 152 0.39 25.61 -7.27
N LYS A 153 -0.01 24.61 -8.06
CA LYS A 153 -1.16 23.75 -7.80
C LYS A 153 -0.79 22.62 -6.82
N ASP A 154 -1.78 21.84 -6.40
CA ASP A 154 -1.57 20.55 -5.73
C ASP A 154 -1.36 19.45 -6.79
N CYS A 155 -0.22 18.77 -6.76
CA CYS A 155 0.09 17.68 -7.68
C CYS A 155 -0.16 16.26 -7.08
N THR A 156 -0.71 16.18 -5.87
CA THR A 156 -0.92 14.91 -5.17
C THR A 156 -1.72 13.91 -6.02
N ALA A 157 -2.82 14.35 -6.63
CA ALA A 157 -3.68 13.49 -7.44
C ALA A 157 -2.98 12.94 -8.69
N ILE A 158 -2.09 13.72 -9.32
CA ILE A 158 -1.33 13.31 -10.52
C ILE A 158 -0.37 12.18 -10.13
N VAL A 159 0.37 12.34 -9.03
CA VAL A 159 1.29 11.32 -8.52
C VAL A 159 0.55 10.04 -8.14
N HIS A 160 -0.57 10.16 -7.42
CA HIS A 160 -1.37 8.99 -7.04
C HIS A 160 -1.93 8.26 -8.26
N HIS A 161 -2.42 8.97 -9.27
CA HIS A 161 -2.95 8.37 -10.49
C HIS A 161 -1.87 7.58 -11.26
N GLN A 162 -0.67 8.11 -11.37
CA GLN A 162 0.45 7.41 -12.00
C GLN A 162 0.74 6.08 -11.27
N ARG A 163 0.74 6.07 -9.94
CA ARG A 163 0.99 4.88 -9.11
C ARG A 163 -0.11 3.82 -9.19
N GLU A 164 -1.27 4.12 -9.75
CA GLU A 164 -2.36 3.13 -9.91
C GLU A 164 -1.97 2.01 -10.88
N THR A 165 -1.24 2.33 -11.96
CA THR A 165 -0.71 1.35 -12.91
C THR A 165 0.65 0.87 -12.44
N LYS A 166 0.75 -0.42 -12.10
CA LYS A 166 2.02 -1.03 -11.67
C LYS A 166 2.85 -1.44 -12.86
N SER A 167 4.15 -1.16 -12.82
CA SER A 167 5.11 -1.69 -13.79
C SER A 167 5.30 -3.20 -13.60
N ASP A 168 5.94 -3.85 -14.58
CA ASP A 168 6.26 -5.28 -14.47
C ASP A 168 7.20 -5.55 -13.28
N TRP A 169 8.13 -4.63 -12.99
CA TRP A 169 9.03 -4.74 -11.84
C TRP A 169 8.25 -4.60 -10.51
N GLU A 170 7.31 -3.67 -10.40
CA GLU A 170 6.47 -3.52 -9.21
C GLU A 170 5.63 -4.78 -8.96
N LEU A 171 5.02 -5.33 -10.03
CA LEU A 171 4.26 -6.57 -9.94
C LEU A 171 5.15 -7.76 -9.54
N GLU A 172 6.41 -7.79 -9.94
CA GLU A 172 7.33 -8.83 -9.50
C GLU A 172 7.67 -8.69 -8.01
N MET A 173 7.88 -7.47 -7.50
CA MET A 173 8.06 -7.24 -6.05
C MET A 173 6.87 -7.74 -5.24
N MET A 174 5.66 -7.52 -5.74
CA MET A 174 4.44 -8.02 -5.09
C MET A 174 4.35 -9.56 -5.13
N ARG A 175 4.74 -10.21 -6.24
CA ARG A 175 4.78 -11.68 -6.33
C ARG A 175 5.81 -12.29 -5.37
N GLU A 176 6.99 -11.69 -5.24
CA GLU A 176 8.00 -12.10 -4.26
C GLU A 176 7.47 -11.91 -2.83
N GLY A 177 6.78 -10.79 -2.58
CA GLY A 177 6.08 -10.54 -1.31
C GLY A 177 5.05 -11.62 -0.98
N ALA A 178 4.27 -12.05 -1.96
CA ALA A 178 3.26 -13.10 -1.80
C ALA A 178 3.88 -14.46 -1.42
N LYS A 179 5.07 -14.79 -1.93
CA LYS A 179 5.80 -16.01 -1.51
C LYS A 179 6.21 -15.96 -0.04
N VAL A 180 6.63 -14.81 0.44
CA VAL A 180 6.96 -14.60 1.86
C VAL A 180 5.69 -14.65 2.71
N GLN A 181 4.60 -14.01 2.26
CA GLN A 181 3.33 -14.03 2.97
C GLN A 181 2.80 -15.46 3.14
N ARG A 182 2.93 -16.33 2.14
CA ARG A 182 2.61 -17.76 2.27
C ARG A 182 3.40 -18.42 3.39
N GLN A 183 4.69 -18.12 3.53
CA GLN A 183 5.50 -18.63 4.65
C GLN A 183 5.04 -18.09 6.01
N MET A 184 4.53 -16.85 6.06
CA MET A 184 3.93 -16.30 7.27
C MET A 184 2.69 -17.11 7.69
N PHE A 185 1.80 -17.45 6.74
CA PHE A 185 0.64 -18.30 7.02
C PHE A 185 1.05 -19.69 7.51
N GLU A 186 2.10 -20.28 6.94
CA GLU A 186 2.63 -21.58 7.41
C GLU A 186 3.21 -21.48 8.83
N ALA A 187 3.86 -20.37 9.18
CA ALA A 187 4.36 -20.14 10.54
C ALA A 187 3.21 -19.97 11.54
N VAL A 188 2.15 -19.26 11.16
CA VAL A 188 0.92 -19.18 11.96
C VAL A 188 0.34 -20.57 12.17
N LYS A 189 0.17 -21.38 11.11
CA LYS A 189 -0.33 -22.76 11.18
C LYS A 189 0.43 -23.61 12.21
N GLN A 190 1.75 -23.51 12.22
CA GLN A 190 2.60 -24.25 13.17
C GLN A 190 2.47 -23.74 14.62
N SER A 191 1.98 -22.53 14.81
CA SER A 191 1.85 -21.87 16.12
C SER A 191 0.44 -21.96 16.71
N VAL A 192 -0.57 -22.33 15.91
CA VAL A 192 -1.94 -22.53 16.37
C VAL A 192 -1.99 -23.71 17.31
N THR A 193 -2.19 -23.43 18.60
CA THR A 193 -2.35 -24.43 19.64
C THR A 193 -3.36 -23.95 20.66
N LEU A 194 -4.09 -24.88 21.28
CA LEU A 194 -5.06 -24.54 22.35
C LEU A 194 -4.40 -23.73 23.47
N GLY A 195 -4.96 -22.58 23.77
CA GLY A 195 -4.49 -21.67 24.82
C GLY A 195 -3.33 -20.75 24.43
N ALA A 196 -2.77 -20.84 23.24
CA ALA A 196 -1.92 -19.78 22.68
C ALA A 196 -2.73 -18.49 22.54
N THR A 197 -2.08 -17.33 22.52
CA THR A 197 -2.74 -16.05 22.32
C THR A 197 -2.67 -15.62 20.85
N GLU A 198 -3.56 -14.70 20.45
CA GLU A 198 -3.50 -14.07 19.11
C GLU A 198 -2.12 -13.44 18.86
N LEU A 199 -1.50 -12.83 19.89
CA LEU A 199 -0.16 -12.24 19.80
C LEU A 199 0.95 -13.27 19.59
N ASP A 200 0.80 -14.51 20.06
CA ASP A 200 1.76 -15.57 19.77
C ASP A 200 1.77 -15.91 18.26
N LEU A 201 0.59 -15.90 17.62
CA LEU A 201 0.46 -16.11 16.18
C LEU A 201 1.03 -14.94 15.37
N VAL A 202 0.76 -13.71 15.82
CA VAL A 202 1.35 -12.49 15.23
C VAL A 202 2.86 -12.57 15.28
N ALA A 203 3.43 -12.92 16.44
CA ALA A 203 4.89 -13.02 16.60
C ALA A 203 5.51 -14.03 15.63
N ALA A 204 4.84 -15.17 15.39
CA ALA A 204 5.29 -16.17 14.43
C ALA A 204 5.29 -15.64 12.98
N ALA A 205 4.20 -14.98 12.57
CA ALA A 205 4.11 -14.37 11.24
C ALA A 205 5.14 -13.26 11.03
N GLU A 206 5.30 -12.40 12.04
CA GLU A 206 6.23 -11.27 11.98
C GLU A 206 7.70 -11.69 11.96
N GLU A 207 8.08 -12.77 12.64
CA GLU A 207 9.42 -13.31 12.58
C GLU A 207 9.80 -13.67 11.13
N VAL A 208 8.93 -14.34 10.40
CA VAL A 208 9.13 -14.68 8.99
C VAL A 208 9.29 -13.42 8.15
N SER A 209 8.34 -12.50 8.26
CA SER A 209 8.35 -11.24 7.51
C SER A 209 9.65 -10.45 7.74
N ARG A 210 10.11 -10.36 8.99
CA ARG A 210 11.37 -9.67 9.36
C ARG A 210 12.60 -10.35 8.78
N ARG A 211 12.68 -11.65 8.81
CA ARG A 211 13.81 -12.42 8.25
C ARG A 211 13.93 -12.24 6.73
N HIS A 212 12.83 -11.90 6.05
CA HIS A 212 12.79 -11.63 4.62
C HIS A 212 12.84 -10.12 4.28
N GLY A 213 13.37 -9.29 5.18
CA GLY A 213 13.72 -7.89 4.90
C GLY A 213 12.61 -6.87 5.14
N PHE A 214 11.49 -7.24 5.78
CA PHE A 214 10.47 -6.25 6.12
C PHE A 214 11.01 -5.14 7.03
N GLY A 215 10.90 -3.89 6.59
CA GLY A 215 11.43 -2.71 7.29
C GLY A 215 10.72 -2.33 8.59
N GLY A 216 9.56 -2.91 8.87
CA GLY A 216 8.81 -2.75 10.13
C GLY A 216 7.67 -1.77 10.11
N THR A 217 7.37 -1.14 8.97
CA THR A 217 6.29 -0.17 8.86
C THR A 217 5.48 -0.44 7.60
N VAL A 218 4.18 -0.61 7.73
CA VAL A 218 3.23 -0.53 6.63
C VAL A 218 2.90 0.94 6.42
N GLN A 219 3.07 1.44 5.20
CA GLN A 219 2.73 2.81 4.87
C GLN A 219 1.23 2.92 4.61
N MET A 220 0.60 3.95 5.17
CA MET A 220 -0.80 4.29 4.93
C MET A 220 -0.89 5.69 4.35
N ARG A 221 -1.88 5.94 3.49
CA ARG A 221 -2.19 7.26 2.93
C ARG A 221 -3.13 8.02 3.84
N ARG A 222 -4.21 7.35 4.30
CA ARG A 222 -5.24 7.99 5.12
C ARG A 222 -4.80 8.12 6.58
N PHE A 223 -5.23 9.20 7.21
CA PHE A 223 -5.11 9.36 8.65
C PHE A 223 -5.94 8.27 9.38
N PRO A 224 -5.42 7.65 10.44
CA PRO A 224 -4.27 8.05 11.28
C PRO A 224 -2.89 7.57 10.82
N LEU A 225 -2.70 7.10 9.60
CA LEU A 225 -1.41 6.75 8.98
C LEU A 225 -0.71 5.51 9.59
N GLN A 226 -1.39 4.78 10.43
CA GLN A 226 -0.87 3.58 11.09
C GLN A 226 -1.83 2.42 10.88
N CYS A 227 -1.29 1.27 10.50
CA CYS A 227 -2.00 0.01 10.41
C CYS A 227 -1.16 -1.10 11.03
N ASP A 228 -1.83 -2.01 11.71
CA ASP A 228 -1.22 -3.26 12.12
C ASP A 228 -1.08 -4.16 10.88
N ARG A 229 0.01 -4.91 10.77
CA ARG A 229 0.31 -5.76 9.62
C ARG A 229 -0.10 -7.23 9.80
N ALA A 230 -0.61 -7.56 10.99
CA ALA A 230 -1.14 -8.86 11.30
C ALA A 230 -2.33 -8.69 12.24
N VAL A 231 -3.52 -8.76 11.69
CA VAL A 231 -4.75 -8.76 12.45
C VAL A 231 -5.21 -10.20 12.60
N ILE A 232 -4.97 -10.77 13.77
CA ILE A 232 -5.46 -12.11 14.11
C ILE A 232 -6.50 -11.95 15.20
N ALA A 233 -7.71 -12.39 14.92
CA ALA A 233 -8.83 -12.26 15.85
C ALA A 233 -9.55 -13.61 16.01
N SER A 234 -9.65 -14.08 17.25
CA SER A 234 -10.22 -15.38 17.60
C SER A 234 -11.55 -15.24 18.30
N GLY A 235 -12.57 -15.99 17.87
CA GLY A 235 -13.87 -16.01 18.49
C GLY A 235 -14.41 -14.59 18.74
N ARG A 236 -14.85 -14.30 19.95
CA ARG A 236 -15.47 -13.00 20.30
C ARG A 236 -14.60 -11.78 20.06
N ALA A 237 -13.26 -11.91 20.03
CA ALA A 237 -12.37 -10.79 19.70
C ALA A 237 -12.60 -10.30 18.27
N GLY A 238 -12.94 -11.20 17.33
CA GLY A 238 -13.31 -10.83 15.98
C GLY A 238 -14.60 -10.01 15.84
N GLY A 239 -15.43 -9.96 16.88
CA GLY A 239 -16.64 -9.14 16.95
C GLY A 239 -16.44 -7.75 17.54
N VAL A 240 -15.23 -7.39 17.97
CA VAL A 240 -14.92 -6.06 18.51
C VAL A 240 -14.72 -5.08 17.37
N PRO A 241 -15.44 -3.93 17.32
CA PRO A 241 -15.35 -2.99 16.22
C PRO A 241 -14.00 -2.27 16.18
N SER A 242 -13.57 -1.91 14.99
CA SER A 242 -12.38 -1.08 14.76
C SER A 242 -12.63 0.38 15.16
N PHE A 243 -11.58 1.09 15.53
CA PHE A 243 -11.62 2.55 15.74
C PHE A 243 -11.49 3.35 14.43
N PHE A 244 -11.21 2.69 13.32
CA PHE A 244 -11.15 3.30 12.00
C PHE A 244 -11.80 2.39 10.95
N ASP A 245 -11.81 2.82 9.70
CA ASP A 245 -12.48 2.14 8.59
C ASP A 245 -11.73 0.85 8.17
N SER A 246 -11.97 -0.21 8.92
CA SER A 246 -11.48 -1.58 8.71
C SER A 246 -12.59 -2.57 9.01
N ALA A 247 -12.64 -3.67 8.27
CA ALA A 247 -13.65 -4.71 8.46
C ALA A 247 -13.54 -5.39 9.83
N ILE A 248 -12.32 -5.63 10.30
CA ILE A 248 -12.03 -6.33 11.56
C ILE A 248 -11.36 -5.38 12.53
N GLY A 249 -11.93 -5.28 13.74
CA GLY A 249 -11.35 -4.51 14.82
C GLY A 249 -10.36 -5.32 15.64
N GLY A 250 -10.87 -6.26 16.43
CA GLY A 250 -10.07 -6.96 17.44
C GLY A 250 -9.88 -6.16 18.72
N THR A 251 -9.35 -6.81 19.75
CA THR A 251 -9.20 -6.17 21.06
C THR A 251 -7.98 -5.27 21.17
N GLY A 252 -6.95 -5.56 20.39
CA GLY A 252 -5.62 -5.01 20.63
C GLY A 252 -5.06 -5.36 22.01
N PRO A 253 -3.76 -5.13 22.26
CA PRO A 253 -3.14 -5.40 23.55
C PRO A 253 -3.43 -4.30 24.60
N HIS A 254 -3.75 -3.08 24.19
CA HIS A 254 -4.08 -1.95 25.07
C HIS A 254 -4.67 -0.78 24.26
N PRO A 255 -5.32 0.22 24.90
CA PRO A 255 -6.06 1.28 24.20
C PRO A 255 -5.26 2.13 23.20
N MET A 256 -3.94 2.26 23.32
CA MET A 256 -3.12 2.95 22.34
C MET A 256 -2.91 2.09 21.07
N ALA A 257 -3.00 0.78 21.18
CA ALA A 257 -3.06 -0.20 20.11
C ALA A 257 -4.39 -0.96 20.22
N GLY A 258 -5.50 -0.24 20.14
CA GLY A 258 -6.87 -0.71 20.38
C GLY A 258 -7.50 -1.38 19.17
N MET A 259 -6.70 -2.03 18.34
CA MET A 259 -7.12 -2.77 17.16
C MET A 259 -6.16 -3.94 16.95
N GLY A 260 -6.63 -4.95 16.21
CA GLY A 260 -5.82 -6.12 15.90
C GLY A 260 -5.76 -7.11 17.06
N SER A 261 -4.71 -7.87 17.09
CA SER A 261 -4.52 -9.01 17.97
C SER A 261 -4.28 -8.61 19.42
N GLY A 262 -4.86 -9.34 20.33
CA GLY A 262 -4.73 -9.15 21.77
C GLY A 262 -4.23 -10.39 22.51
N PHE A 263 -4.48 -10.42 23.80
CA PHE A 263 -4.18 -11.55 24.69
C PHE A 263 -5.29 -12.61 24.72
N THR A 264 -6.24 -12.55 23.76
CA THR A 264 -7.30 -13.57 23.65
C THR A 264 -6.65 -14.93 23.39
N LYS A 265 -7.05 -15.92 24.16
CA LYS A 265 -6.56 -17.29 24.02
C LYS A 265 -7.40 -18.02 22.98
N LEU A 266 -6.71 -18.81 22.18
CA LEU A 266 -7.34 -19.69 21.19
C LEU A 266 -8.10 -20.80 21.89
N GLU A 267 -9.31 -21.08 21.40
CA GLU A 267 -10.21 -22.12 21.89
C GLU A 267 -10.64 -23.03 20.74
N GLU A 268 -11.09 -24.24 21.08
CA GLU A 268 -11.61 -25.20 20.08
C GLU A 268 -12.92 -24.71 19.43
N ASN A 269 -13.11 -25.10 18.17
CA ASN A 269 -14.34 -24.87 17.38
C ASN A 269 -14.75 -23.39 17.20
N GLN A 270 -13.79 -22.47 17.35
CA GLN A 270 -13.99 -21.05 17.11
C GLN A 270 -13.27 -20.59 15.82
N PRO A 271 -13.84 -19.62 15.09
CA PRO A 271 -13.15 -19.04 13.95
C PRO A 271 -11.96 -18.21 14.43
N ILE A 272 -10.81 -18.44 13.82
CA ILE A 272 -9.59 -17.63 13.96
C ILE A 272 -9.37 -16.98 12.60
N LEU A 273 -9.69 -15.72 12.50
CA LEU A 273 -9.41 -14.92 11.30
C LEU A 273 -7.95 -14.49 11.34
N VAL A 274 -7.20 -14.80 10.29
CA VAL A 274 -5.78 -14.46 10.14
C VAL A 274 -5.64 -13.59 8.90
N ASP A 275 -5.40 -12.32 9.11
CA ASP A 275 -5.24 -11.29 8.09
C ASP A 275 -3.80 -10.75 8.16
N LEU A 276 -3.04 -10.98 7.10
CA LEU A 276 -1.60 -10.73 7.08
C LEU A 276 -1.20 -9.81 5.94
N VAL A 277 -0.55 -8.71 6.30
CA VAL A 277 0.13 -7.81 5.36
C VAL A 277 1.63 -8.12 5.33
N HIS A 278 2.20 -8.29 4.14
CA HIS A 278 3.65 -8.29 3.96
C HIS A 278 4.08 -7.16 3.03
N VAL A 279 5.26 -6.60 3.30
CA VAL A 279 5.85 -5.53 2.49
C VAL A 279 7.22 -5.97 1.99
N HIS A 280 7.31 -6.26 0.71
CA HIS A 280 8.56 -6.63 0.05
C HIS A 280 9.13 -5.44 -0.72
N ARG A 281 10.29 -4.95 -0.31
CA ARG A 281 10.98 -3.80 -0.95
C ARG A 281 10.06 -2.58 -1.15
N GLY A 282 9.16 -2.34 -0.18
CA GLY A 282 8.18 -1.24 -0.20
C GLY A 282 6.79 -1.63 -0.71
N TYR A 283 6.64 -2.72 -1.45
CA TYR A 283 5.36 -3.12 -2.06
C TYR A 283 4.56 -4.05 -1.16
N VAL A 284 3.31 -3.71 -1.00
CA VAL A 284 2.35 -4.37 -0.10
C VAL A 284 1.64 -5.51 -0.82
N VAL A 285 1.46 -6.62 -0.12
CA VAL A 285 0.48 -7.68 -0.44
C VAL A 285 -0.35 -7.97 0.80
N ASP A 286 -1.63 -8.25 0.59
CA ASP A 286 -2.63 -8.44 1.62
C ASP A 286 -3.45 -9.69 1.37
N ALA A 287 -3.69 -10.50 2.42
CA ALA A 287 -4.51 -11.70 2.33
C ALA A 287 -5.03 -12.15 3.68
N THR A 288 -6.25 -12.69 3.70
CA THR A 288 -6.90 -13.29 4.87
C THR A 288 -7.22 -14.76 4.62
N ARG A 289 -6.94 -15.59 5.62
CA ARG A 289 -7.38 -17.00 5.70
C ARG A 289 -7.97 -17.30 7.08
N MET A 290 -8.83 -18.32 7.10
CA MET A 290 -9.45 -18.80 8.33
C MET A 290 -8.68 -19.97 8.93
N PHE A 291 -8.57 -19.99 10.23
CA PHE A 291 -7.99 -21.09 11.00
C PHE A 291 -8.98 -21.58 12.06
N SER A 292 -8.80 -22.82 12.51
CA SER A 292 -9.57 -23.41 13.61
C SER A 292 -8.74 -24.46 14.36
N ILE A 293 -9.22 -24.79 15.56
CA ILE A 293 -8.75 -25.96 16.31
C ILE A 293 -9.96 -26.88 16.47
N GLY A 294 -9.88 -28.09 15.87
CA GLY A 294 -10.96 -29.09 15.96
C GLY A 294 -12.16 -28.78 15.05
N GLY A 295 -11.96 -27.94 14.02
CA GLY A 295 -12.94 -27.64 12.99
C GLY A 295 -13.93 -26.52 13.33
N LEU A 296 -14.62 -26.04 12.32
CA LEU A 296 -15.68 -25.03 12.42
C LEU A 296 -17.04 -25.67 12.26
N SER A 297 -18.06 -25.08 12.93
CA SER A 297 -19.45 -25.51 12.73
C SER A 297 -19.93 -25.20 11.31
N GLU A 298 -20.93 -25.97 10.83
CA GLU A 298 -21.55 -25.80 9.51
C GLU A 298 -21.94 -24.34 9.25
N ARG A 299 -22.49 -23.65 10.23
CA ARG A 299 -22.84 -22.22 10.16
C ARG A 299 -21.65 -21.33 9.74
N TRP A 300 -20.44 -21.58 10.25
CA TRP A 300 -19.27 -20.81 9.87
C TRP A 300 -18.75 -21.18 8.48
N LEU A 301 -18.85 -22.45 8.11
CA LEU A 301 -18.45 -22.94 6.79
C LEU A 301 -19.36 -22.35 5.69
N GLU A 302 -20.68 -22.33 5.91
CA GLU A 302 -21.65 -21.67 5.01
C GLU A 302 -21.32 -20.18 4.82
N ARG A 303 -21.11 -19.44 5.91
CA ARG A 303 -20.75 -18.02 5.88
C ARG A 303 -19.47 -17.73 5.11
N LEU A 304 -18.46 -18.59 5.24
CA LEU A 304 -17.23 -18.44 4.45
C LEU A 304 -17.50 -18.70 2.97
N SER A 305 -18.25 -19.75 2.64
CA SER A 305 -18.65 -20.05 1.25
C SER A 305 -19.39 -18.87 0.62
N ASP A 306 -20.30 -18.22 1.37
CA ASP A 306 -21.02 -17.04 0.91
C ASP A 306 -20.08 -15.86 0.66
N MET A 307 -19.08 -15.65 1.51
CA MET A 307 -18.08 -14.57 1.31
C MET A 307 -17.14 -14.86 0.15
N VAL A 308 -16.84 -16.11 -0.15
CA VAL A 308 -16.14 -16.48 -1.38
C VAL A 308 -16.98 -16.13 -2.61
N GLU A 309 -18.29 -16.42 -2.62
CA GLU A 309 -19.19 -16.05 -3.70
C GLU A 309 -19.28 -14.52 -3.88
N VAL A 310 -19.33 -13.77 -2.79
CA VAL A 310 -19.29 -12.29 -2.83
C VAL A 310 -17.96 -11.82 -3.42
N SER A 311 -16.82 -12.37 -2.98
CA SER A 311 -15.49 -12.05 -3.52
C SER A 311 -15.42 -12.32 -5.02
N ASP A 312 -15.84 -13.50 -5.46
CA ASP A 312 -15.83 -13.91 -6.87
C ASP A 312 -16.70 -12.98 -7.73
N SER A 313 -17.84 -12.53 -7.20
CA SER A 313 -18.72 -11.59 -7.90
C SER A 313 -18.06 -10.22 -8.12
N VAL A 314 -17.34 -9.71 -7.11
CA VAL A 314 -16.57 -8.47 -7.18
C VAL A 314 -15.38 -8.63 -8.14
N VAL A 315 -14.61 -9.71 -8.03
CA VAL A 315 -13.49 -10.05 -8.93
C VAL A 315 -13.98 -10.12 -10.39
N ALA A 316 -15.08 -10.82 -10.64
CA ALA A 316 -15.64 -10.93 -11.98
C ALA A 316 -16.09 -9.57 -12.54
N SER A 317 -16.69 -8.72 -11.71
CA SER A 317 -17.13 -7.36 -12.11
C SER A 317 -15.91 -6.49 -12.50
N LEU A 318 -14.90 -6.40 -11.64
CA LEU A 318 -13.66 -5.67 -11.94
C LEU A 318 -12.96 -6.26 -13.18
N GLY A 319 -12.97 -7.59 -13.32
CA GLY A 319 -12.42 -8.30 -14.47
C GLY A 319 -13.04 -7.90 -15.80
N ARG A 320 -14.35 -7.63 -15.84
CA ARG A 320 -15.07 -7.13 -17.03
C ARG A 320 -14.80 -5.65 -17.33
N GLY A 321 -14.18 -4.90 -16.41
CA GLY A 321 -13.96 -3.47 -16.53
C GLY A 321 -15.12 -2.63 -16.02
N ASP A 322 -15.99 -3.17 -15.18
CA ASP A 322 -17.00 -2.38 -14.48
C ASP A 322 -16.31 -1.38 -13.53
N ASP A 323 -16.99 -0.27 -13.22
CA ASP A 323 -16.52 0.70 -12.25
C ASP A 323 -16.39 0.07 -10.84
N CYS A 324 -15.45 0.55 -10.04
CA CYS A 324 -15.27 0.07 -8.67
C CYS A 324 -16.53 0.25 -7.82
N SER A 325 -17.29 1.32 -8.00
CA SER A 325 -18.61 1.50 -7.35
C SER A 325 -19.65 0.48 -7.79
N LYS A 326 -19.61 0.04 -9.06
CA LYS A 326 -20.48 -1.01 -9.57
C LYS A 326 -20.12 -2.37 -8.98
N ALA A 327 -18.84 -2.69 -8.91
CA ALA A 327 -18.35 -3.92 -8.27
C ALA A 327 -18.75 -3.96 -6.78
N TRP A 328 -18.63 -2.83 -6.06
CA TRP A 328 -19.11 -2.69 -4.70
C TRP A 328 -20.62 -2.94 -4.59
N GLN A 329 -21.40 -2.35 -5.47
CA GLN A 329 -22.85 -2.53 -5.49
C GLN A 329 -23.23 -4.00 -5.66
N ILE A 330 -22.63 -4.71 -6.62
CA ILE A 330 -22.88 -6.14 -6.90
C ILE A 330 -22.58 -6.99 -5.66
N GLY A 331 -21.40 -6.82 -5.05
CA GLY A 331 -21.02 -7.59 -3.87
C GLY A 331 -21.91 -7.30 -2.66
N SER A 332 -22.25 -6.01 -2.44
CA SER A 332 -23.09 -5.61 -1.30
C SER A 332 -24.54 -6.10 -1.45
N GLU A 333 -25.14 -5.99 -2.65
CA GLU A 333 -26.50 -6.49 -2.93
C GLU A 333 -26.56 -8.02 -2.81
N LEU A 334 -25.51 -8.74 -3.24
CA LEU A 334 -25.41 -10.18 -3.08
C LEU A 334 -25.39 -10.57 -1.59
N ALA A 335 -24.52 -9.96 -0.80
CA ALA A 335 -24.45 -10.20 0.64
C ALA A 335 -25.74 -9.85 1.38
N GLU A 336 -26.41 -8.76 0.98
CA GLU A 336 -27.72 -8.39 1.50
C GLU A 336 -28.78 -9.44 1.19
N SER A 337 -28.80 -9.99 -0.05
CA SER A 337 -29.73 -11.05 -0.47
C SER A 337 -29.52 -12.37 0.31
N MET A 338 -28.29 -12.62 0.80
CA MET A 338 -27.95 -13.74 1.69
C MET A 338 -28.30 -13.46 3.16
N GLY A 339 -28.79 -12.24 3.49
CA GLY A 339 -29.19 -11.85 4.84
C GLY A 339 -28.07 -11.26 5.71
N TYR A 340 -26.94 -10.84 5.08
CA TYR A 340 -25.77 -10.31 5.80
C TYR A 340 -25.66 -8.78 5.84
N GLY A 341 -26.71 -8.05 5.44
CA GLY A 341 -26.65 -6.58 5.36
C GLY A 341 -26.22 -5.88 6.66
N GLU A 342 -26.49 -6.47 7.84
CA GLU A 342 -26.08 -5.92 9.14
C GLU A 342 -24.70 -6.39 9.63
N HIS A 343 -24.03 -7.30 8.89
CA HIS A 343 -22.82 -8.00 9.32
C HIS A 343 -21.66 -7.86 8.33
N LEU A 344 -21.94 -7.39 7.10
CA LEU A 344 -20.90 -7.24 6.05
C LEU A 344 -19.93 -6.12 6.41
N MET A 345 -18.65 -6.43 6.41
CA MET A 345 -17.55 -5.50 6.70
C MET A 345 -17.66 -4.80 8.07
N GLY A 346 -18.17 -5.50 9.05
CA GLY A 346 -18.43 -5.00 10.41
C GLY A 346 -19.86 -5.21 10.85
N MET A 347 -20.17 -4.96 12.11
CA MET A 347 -21.55 -4.94 12.65
C MET A 347 -22.08 -3.50 12.67
N GLN A 348 -23.38 -3.33 12.38
CA GLN A 348 -24.00 -2.02 12.52
C GLN A 348 -23.90 -1.49 13.98
N PRO A 349 -23.62 -0.19 14.16
CA PRO A 349 -23.49 0.86 13.13
C PRO A 349 -22.05 1.04 12.58
N ASP A 350 -21.08 0.23 12.99
CA ASP A 350 -19.64 0.41 12.78
C ASP A 350 -19.10 -0.34 11.54
N GLN A 351 -19.92 -0.49 10.51
CA GLN A 351 -19.52 -1.17 9.27
C GLN A 351 -18.61 -0.30 8.40
N SER A 352 -17.54 -0.88 7.88
CA SER A 352 -16.76 -0.31 6.78
C SER A 352 -17.56 -0.32 5.48
N LYS A 353 -17.36 0.69 4.63
CA LYS A 353 -18.18 0.94 3.43
C LYS A 353 -17.46 0.61 2.13
N PHE A 354 -16.58 -0.38 2.16
CA PHE A 354 -15.83 -0.86 1.00
C PHE A 354 -15.77 -2.39 1.02
N LEU A 355 -15.40 -3.02 -0.10
CA LEU A 355 -15.18 -4.46 -0.24
C LEU A 355 -13.77 -4.78 -0.74
N GLY A 356 -12.93 -3.76 -0.90
CA GLY A 356 -11.56 -3.90 -1.33
C GLY A 356 -10.92 -2.53 -1.56
N HIS A 357 -9.61 -2.50 -1.55
CA HIS A 357 -8.80 -1.30 -1.74
C HIS A 357 -7.58 -1.60 -2.61
N SER A 358 -7.11 -0.61 -3.38
CA SER A 358 -5.85 -0.78 -4.09
C SER A 358 -4.68 -0.83 -3.11
N VAL A 359 -3.67 -1.58 -3.48
CA VAL A 359 -2.41 -1.71 -2.75
C VAL A 359 -1.23 -1.42 -3.67
N GLY A 360 -0.12 -0.97 -3.08
CA GLY A 360 1.11 -0.67 -3.79
C GLY A 360 2.23 -0.37 -2.80
N LEU A 361 2.78 0.83 -2.80
CA LEU A 361 3.71 1.29 -1.77
C LEU A 361 2.98 1.66 -0.46
N GLN A 362 1.67 1.88 -0.53
CA GLN A 362 0.79 2.11 0.61
C GLN A 362 -0.31 1.05 0.63
N LEU A 363 -0.80 0.73 1.82
CA LEU A 363 -1.83 -0.29 2.00
C LEU A 363 -3.17 0.16 1.42
N ASP A 364 -3.50 1.45 1.52
CA ASP A 364 -4.80 2.03 1.17
C ASP A 364 -4.72 2.97 -0.04
N GLU A 365 -4.16 2.50 -1.15
CA GLU A 365 -4.10 3.26 -2.41
C GLU A 365 -5.49 3.39 -3.06
N SER A 366 -5.59 4.24 -4.07
CA SER A 366 -6.79 4.42 -4.90
C SER A 366 -6.68 3.58 -6.19
N PRO A 367 -7.81 3.14 -6.78
CA PRO A 367 -9.19 3.28 -6.32
C PRO A 367 -9.56 2.30 -5.20
N VAL A 368 -10.76 2.48 -4.63
CA VAL A 368 -11.36 1.60 -3.63
C VAL A 368 -12.64 0.99 -4.20
N VAL A 369 -12.93 -0.26 -3.89
CA VAL A 369 -14.22 -0.91 -4.21
C VAL A 369 -15.26 -0.41 -3.23
N ALA A 370 -15.80 0.78 -3.50
CA ALA A 370 -16.73 1.51 -2.64
C ALA A 370 -17.62 2.45 -3.45
N ARG A 371 -18.69 2.94 -2.83
CA ARG A 371 -19.56 3.96 -3.44
C ARG A 371 -18.76 5.23 -3.77
N GLY A 372 -18.99 5.80 -4.98
CA GLY A 372 -18.36 7.06 -5.41
C GLY A 372 -17.02 6.87 -6.15
N PHE A 373 -16.57 5.63 -6.33
CA PHE A 373 -15.45 5.34 -7.21
C PHE A 373 -15.97 4.91 -8.60
N ASP A 374 -16.54 5.89 -9.32
CA ASP A 374 -17.25 5.70 -10.60
C ASP A 374 -16.25 5.65 -11.77
N ARG A 375 -15.28 4.76 -11.65
CA ARG A 375 -14.27 4.47 -12.67
C ARG A 375 -13.75 3.04 -12.54
N PRO A 376 -13.33 2.40 -13.65
CA PRO A 376 -12.79 1.06 -13.61
C PRO A 376 -11.39 1.03 -12.99
N LEU A 377 -10.99 -0.16 -12.51
CA LEU A 377 -9.60 -0.45 -12.21
C LEU A 377 -8.81 -0.49 -13.52
N VAL A 378 -7.66 0.19 -13.58
CA VAL A 378 -6.80 0.24 -14.76
C VAL A 378 -6.08 -1.11 -14.98
N ASP A 379 -5.64 -1.38 -16.20
CA ASP A 379 -4.77 -2.54 -16.46
C ASP A 379 -3.48 -2.41 -15.65
N ASN A 380 -2.99 -3.50 -15.10
CA ASN A 380 -1.93 -3.57 -14.09
C ASN A 380 -2.23 -2.84 -12.78
N GLY A 381 -3.46 -2.38 -12.57
CA GLY A 381 -3.95 -1.96 -11.26
C GLY A 381 -4.07 -3.15 -10.32
N VAL A 382 -3.74 -2.95 -9.04
CA VAL A 382 -3.74 -4.02 -8.03
C VAL A 382 -4.75 -3.69 -6.94
N MET A 383 -5.54 -4.71 -6.54
CA MET A 383 -6.65 -4.58 -5.61
C MET A 383 -6.64 -5.74 -4.60
N ALA A 384 -6.66 -5.45 -3.31
CA ALA A 384 -7.06 -6.39 -2.28
C ALA A 384 -8.59 -6.43 -2.23
N ILE A 385 -9.18 -7.62 -2.28
CA ILE A 385 -10.64 -7.84 -2.25
C ILE A 385 -10.94 -8.71 -1.05
N GLU A 386 -11.73 -8.17 -0.09
CA GLU A 386 -11.75 -8.65 1.29
C GLU A 386 -13.14 -8.76 1.93
N PRO A 387 -14.16 -9.35 1.31
CA PRO A 387 -15.46 -9.45 1.98
C PRO A 387 -15.36 -10.28 3.27
N LYS A 388 -15.77 -9.67 4.37
CA LYS A 388 -15.72 -10.26 5.71
C LYS A 388 -17.06 -10.07 6.42
N LEU A 389 -17.46 -11.04 7.22
CA LEU A 389 -18.65 -10.96 8.08
C LEU A 389 -18.23 -10.89 9.54
N VAL A 390 -18.91 -10.04 10.29
CA VAL A 390 -18.63 -9.83 11.72
C VAL A 390 -19.89 -10.08 12.54
N PHE A 391 -19.75 -10.91 13.58
CA PHE A 391 -20.79 -11.26 14.54
C PHE A 391 -20.26 -11.10 15.97
N ASN A 392 -21.15 -11.08 16.96
CA ASN A 392 -20.77 -10.98 18.38
C ASN A 392 -19.90 -12.14 18.87
N ASP A 393 -19.89 -13.26 18.16
CA ASP A 393 -19.18 -14.49 18.53
C ASP A 393 -17.99 -14.80 17.63
N GLY A 394 -17.68 -13.93 16.66
CA GLY A 394 -16.52 -14.09 15.77
C GLY A 394 -16.63 -13.33 14.45
N SER A 395 -15.61 -13.46 13.65
CA SER A 395 -15.56 -12.95 12.28
C SER A 395 -15.09 -14.04 11.31
N ILE A 396 -15.50 -13.91 10.06
CA ILE A 396 -15.13 -14.84 8.99
C ILE A 396 -15.10 -14.11 7.65
N GLY A 397 -14.21 -14.51 6.78
CA GLY A 397 -14.10 -13.94 5.44
C GLY A 397 -12.88 -14.44 4.70
N VAL A 398 -12.67 -13.87 3.53
CA VAL A 398 -11.55 -14.19 2.64
C VAL A 398 -10.97 -12.90 2.08
N GLU A 399 -9.68 -12.90 1.82
CA GLU A 399 -9.03 -11.80 1.13
C GLU A 399 -7.90 -12.31 0.28
N ASP A 400 -7.75 -11.71 -0.90
CA ASP A 400 -6.59 -11.89 -1.75
C ASP A 400 -6.27 -10.59 -2.49
N THR A 401 -4.98 -10.39 -2.77
CA THR A 401 -4.51 -9.34 -3.68
C THR A 401 -4.61 -9.84 -5.13
N TRP A 402 -5.20 -9.04 -5.99
CA TRP A 402 -5.44 -9.32 -7.40
C TRP A 402 -4.85 -8.23 -8.28
N VAL A 403 -4.36 -8.62 -9.46
CA VAL A 403 -3.95 -7.68 -10.51
C VAL A 403 -4.92 -7.72 -11.68
N LYS A 404 -5.34 -6.55 -12.17
CA LYS A 404 -6.14 -6.42 -13.38
C LYS A 404 -5.26 -6.66 -14.61
N THR A 405 -5.71 -7.55 -15.48
CA THR A 405 -5.07 -7.83 -16.78
C THR A 405 -6.08 -7.65 -17.90
N LYS A 406 -5.62 -7.64 -19.14
CA LYS A 406 -6.51 -7.63 -20.32
C LYS A 406 -7.45 -8.84 -20.40
N GLN A 407 -7.12 -9.94 -19.72
CA GLN A 407 -7.92 -11.17 -19.67
C GLN A 407 -8.86 -11.23 -18.44
N GLY A 408 -8.82 -10.24 -17.56
CA GLY A 408 -9.56 -10.20 -16.30
C GLY A 408 -8.64 -10.06 -15.10
N MET A 409 -9.14 -10.39 -13.92
CA MET A 409 -8.35 -10.35 -12.68
C MET A 409 -7.51 -11.61 -12.53
N LYS A 410 -6.26 -11.45 -12.07
CA LYS A 410 -5.36 -12.57 -11.75
C LYS A 410 -4.92 -12.44 -10.29
N ARG A 411 -5.05 -13.51 -9.51
CA ARG A 411 -4.60 -13.53 -8.11
C ARG A 411 -3.07 -13.43 -8.01
N VAL A 412 -2.60 -12.63 -7.08
CA VAL A 412 -1.17 -12.43 -6.75
C VAL A 412 -0.78 -13.23 -5.52
N THR A 413 -1.61 -13.17 -4.48
CA THR A 413 -1.44 -13.92 -3.22
C THR A 413 -1.97 -15.35 -3.37
N LEU A 414 -1.72 -16.17 -2.39
CA LEU A 414 -2.14 -17.57 -2.19
C LEU A 414 -2.96 -18.18 -3.32
N ASP A 415 -2.38 -19.12 -4.05
CA ASP A 415 -3.06 -19.82 -5.16
C ASP A 415 -4.13 -20.81 -4.67
N ASP A 416 -4.88 -21.42 -5.60
CA ASP A 416 -5.98 -22.34 -5.29
C ASP A 416 -5.52 -23.64 -4.58
N SER A 417 -4.19 -23.86 -4.45
CA SER A 417 -3.64 -24.97 -3.68
C SER A 417 -3.56 -24.68 -2.19
N TYR A 418 -3.81 -23.43 -1.77
CA TYR A 418 -3.83 -23.05 -0.36
C TYR A 418 -5.26 -23.00 0.17
N ASP A 419 -5.53 -23.81 1.19
CA ASP A 419 -6.87 -23.94 1.75
C ASP A 419 -7.40 -22.61 2.32
N LEU A 420 -8.71 -22.37 2.15
CA LEU A 420 -9.39 -21.22 2.73
C LEU A 420 -9.56 -21.36 4.26
N ILE A 421 -9.63 -22.59 4.74
CA ILE A 421 -9.70 -22.96 6.15
C ILE A 421 -8.60 -23.94 6.47
N ILE A 422 -7.83 -23.64 7.49
CA ILE A 422 -6.77 -24.49 8.01
C ILE A 422 -7.20 -24.99 9.40
N ASP A 423 -7.52 -26.27 9.52
CA ASP A 423 -7.77 -26.92 10.80
C ASP A 423 -6.46 -27.47 11.39
N CYS A 424 -6.20 -27.13 12.67
CA CYS A 424 -4.93 -27.38 13.35
C CYS A 424 -5.13 -28.31 14.58
#